data_75c3c068eeb32ae34533b8cea0c5a20f
#
_entry.id   75c3c068eeb32ae34533b8cea0c5a20f
#
_cell.length_a   1.000
_cell.length_b   1.000
_cell.length_c   1.000
_cell.angle_alpha   90.00
_cell.angle_beta   90.00
_cell.angle_gamma   90.00
#
_symmetry.space_group_name_H-M   'P 1'
#
loop_
_entity.id
_entity.type
_entity.pdbx_description
1 polymer ?
#
loop_
_entity_poly.entity_id
_entity_poly.type
_entity_poly.pdbx_seq_one_letter_code
_entity_poly.pdbx_strand_id
1 'polypeptide(L)'
;AHYVVMESVYGDRNHEHRDERKEVLRQVIVNAVKDGGTLVVPAFSMERTQELLYELNDFAEHHTMPRIPVFVDSPLAIKATDVYRRADEFFNKEAQHIISTGDSLFNFPGLHFTETKEESMAIWEHQGPKMIMAGSGMATGGRIVHHLKHYLPKENTTVLLAGYQAVG
;
A
#
# COMPACT_ATOMS: atom_id res chain seq x y z
N ALA A 1 -9.33 35.78 -6.17
CA ALA A 1 -9.25 34.98 -7.39
C ALA A 1 -10.53 35.16 -8.19
N HIS A 2 -10.43 35.24 -9.52
CA HIS A 2 -11.61 35.31 -10.39
C HIS A 2 -12.12 33.92 -10.78
N TYR A 3 -11.24 32.94 -10.71
CA TYR A 3 -11.55 31.52 -10.99
C TYR A 3 -10.85 30.64 -9.96
N VAL A 4 -11.54 29.60 -9.51
CA VAL A 4 -11.01 28.57 -8.61
C VAL A 4 -11.26 27.22 -9.25
N VAL A 5 -10.20 26.42 -9.41
CA VAL A 5 -10.27 25.03 -9.85
C VAL A 5 -9.72 24.18 -8.73
N MET A 6 -10.51 23.22 -8.25
CA MET A 6 -10.14 22.39 -7.11
C MET A 6 -10.66 20.95 -7.29
N GLU A 7 -9.98 20.00 -6.69
CA GLU A 7 -10.46 18.65 -6.51
C GLU A 7 -11.64 18.65 -5.51
N SER A 8 -12.66 17.83 -5.73
CA SER A 8 -13.86 17.79 -4.88
C SER A 8 -14.54 16.41 -4.84
N VAL A 9 -13.78 15.34 -5.04
CA VAL A 9 -14.31 13.95 -5.06
C VAL A 9 -15.09 13.61 -3.78
N TYR A 10 -14.63 14.10 -2.64
CA TYR A 10 -15.29 13.93 -1.34
C TYR A 10 -15.98 15.21 -0.85
N GLY A 11 -16.29 16.16 -1.72
CA GLY A 11 -16.88 17.44 -1.35
C GLY A 11 -18.32 17.34 -0.81
N ASP A 12 -19.01 16.24 -1.08
CA ASP A 12 -20.39 15.96 -0.71
C ASP A 12 -20.56 14.97 0.46
N ARG A 13 -19.46 14.42 1.01
CA ARG A 13 -19.51 13.39 2.03
C ARG A 13 -18.24 13.33 2.89
N ASN A 14 -18.38 12.79 4.09
CA ASN A 14 -17.24 12.46 4.95
C ASN A 14 -16.69 11.08 4.59
N HIS A 15 -15.41 10.86 4.91
CA HIS A 15 -14.83 9.53 4.85
C HIS A 15 -15.46 8.65 5.94
N GLU A 16 -16.00 7.51 5.53
CA GLU A 16 -16.56 6.53 6.44
C GLU A 16 -15.44 5.83 7.22
N HIS A 17 -15.74 5.46 8.48
CA HIS A 17 -14.88 4.60 9.33
C HIS A 17 -13.40 5.04 9.43
N ARG A 18 -13.13 6.34 9.40
CA ARG A 18 -11.75 6.87 9.41
C ARG A 18 -10.95 6.36 10.60
N ASP A 19 -11.56 6.26 11.77
CA ASP A 19 -10.89 5.85 13.01
C ASP A 19 -10.65 4.33 13.08
N GLU A 20 -11.40 3.55 12.29
CA GLU A 20 -11.31 2.08 12.26
C GLU A 20 -10.37 1.58 11.13
N ARG A 21 -9.96 2.45 10.20
CA ARG A 21 -9.23 2.05 8.97
C ARG A 21 -7.97 1.23 9.23
N LYS A 22 -7.24 1.54 10.30
CA LYS A 22 -6.02 0.84 10.70
C LYS A 22 -6.33 -0.59 11.12
N GLU A 23 -7.34 -0.77 11.98
CA GLU A 23 -7.77 -2.09 12.43
C GLU A 23 -8.37 -2.91 11.28
N VAL A 24 -9.15 -2.29 10.39
CA VAL A 24 -9.67 -2.96 9.18
C VAL A 24 -8.52 -3.46 8.30
N LEU A 25 -7.49 -2.63 8.05
CA LEU A 25 -6.30 -3.04 7.30
C LEU A 25 -5.62 -4.24 7.96
N ARG A 26 -5.37 -4.17 9.26
CA ARG A 26 -4.77 -5.25 10.05
C ARG A 26 -5.57 -6.55 9.91
N GLN A 27 -6.90 -6.47 10.06
CA GLN A 27 -7.78 -7.64 9.99
C GLN A 27 -7.80 -8.27 8.59
N VAL A 28 -7.79 -7.46 7.52
CA VAL A 28 -7.70 -7.95 6.14
C VAL A 28 -6.39 -8.72 5.93
N ILE A 29 -5.26 -8.19 6.42
CA ILE A 29 -3.97 -8.89 6.33
C ILE A 29 -4.01 -10.21 7.09
N VAL A 30 -4.49 -10.21 8.34
CA VAL A 30 -4.58 -11.42 9.18
C VAL A 30 -5.43 -12.50 8.50
N ASN A 31 -6.57 -12.12 7.94
CA ASN A 31 -7.46 -13.05 7.25
C ASN A 31 -6.80 -13.62 5.98
N ALA A 32 -6.20 -12.77 5.15
CA ALA A 32 -5.49 -13.22 3.94
C ALA A 32 -4.37 -14.21 4.27
N VAL A 33 -3.63 -13.98 5.36
CA VAL A 33 -2.57 -14.90 5.83
C VAL A 33 -3.16 -16.21 6.31
N LYS A 34 -4.24 -16.17 7.10
CA LYS A 34 -4.93 -17.36 7.59
C LYS A 34 -5.42 -18.25 6.46
N ASP A 35 -5.87 -17.66 5.37
CA ASP A 35 -6.35 -18.35 4.17
C ASP A 35 -5.19 -18.80 3.25
N GLY A 36 -3.93 -18.53 3.64
CA GLY A 36 -2.75 -18.82 2.82
C GLY A 36 -2.70 -18.05 1.51
N GLY A 37 -3.38 -16.91 1.45
CA GLY A 37 -3.73 -16.20 0.22
C GLY A 37 -2.81 -15.05 -0.14
N THR A 38 -3.16 -14.41 -1.26
CA THR A 38 -2.48 -13.20 -1.74
C THR A 38 -3.39 -11.99 -1.57
N LEU A 39 -2.86 -10.95 -0.91
CA LEU A 39 -3.52 -9.66 -0.81
C LEU A 39 -3.00 -8.74 -1.93
N VAL A 40 -3.86 -8.39 -2.86
CA VAL A 40 -3.56 -7.50 -4.00
C VAL A 40 -4.16 -6.13 -3.73
N VAL A 41 -3.32 -5.09 -3.78
CA VAL A 41 -3.71 -3.73 -3.39
C VAL A 41 -3.42 -2.74 -4.52
N PRO A 42 -4.43 -2.33 -5.29
CA PRO A 42 -4.31 -1.18 -6.18
C PRO A 42 -4.01 0.08 -5.37
N ALA A 43 -2.86 0.71 -5.61
CA ALA A 43 -2.44 1.90 -4.88
C ALA A 43 -1.91 2.97 -5.81
N PHE A 44 -2.24 4.24 -5.51
CA PHE A 44 -1.59 5.37 -6.14
C PHE A 44 -0.13 5.45 -5.70
N SER A 45 0.73 5.85 -6.62
CA SER A 45 2.18 5.89 -6.38
C SER A 45 2.60 6.94 -5.35
N MET A 46 1.78 7.98 -5.18
CA MET A 46 1.97 9.04 -4.19
C MET A 46 0.87 8.97 -3.13
N GLU A 47 1.20 9.35 -1.92
CA GLU A 47 0.38 9.36 -0.70
C GLU A 47 -0.08 7.96 -0.28
N ARG A 48 -0.98 7.33 -1.02
CA ARG A 48 -1.62 6.08 -0.59
C ARG A 48 -0.62 4.94 -0.35
N THR A 49 0.38 4.80 -1.22
CA THR A 49 1.44 3.80 -0.99
C THR A 49 2.23 4.12 0.27
N GLN A 50 2.60 5.38 0.49
CA GLN A 50 3.38 5.79 1.67
C GLN A 50 2.56 5.69 2.96
N GLU A 51 1.27 6.03 2.94
CA GLU A 51 0.38 5.81 4.10
C GLU A 51 0.30 4.32 4.47
N LEU A 52 0.11 3.45 3.48
CA LEU A 52 0.08 2.00 3.72
C LEU A 52 1.42 1.50 4.27
N LEU A 53 2.55 1.96 3.73
CA LEU A 53 3.88 1.58 4.23
C LEU A 53 4.09 2.03 5.68
N TYR A 54 3.62 3.23 6.04
CA TYR A 54 3.69 3.74 7.41
C TYR A 54 2.90 2.85 8.38
N GLU A 55 1.65 2.50 8.05
CA GLU A 55 0.82 1.61 8.88
C GLU A 55 1.41 0.19 8.96
N LEU A 56 1.96 -0.33 7.86
CA LEU A 56 2.60 -1.64 7.84
C LEU A 56 3.89 -1.67 8.67
N ASN A 57 4.66 -0.59 8.67
CA ASN A 57 5.83 -0.44 9.54
C ASN A 57 5.42 -0.49 11.01
N ASP A 58 4.43 0.29 11.41
CA ASP A 58 3.88 0.29 12.77
C ASP A 58 3.39 -1.10 13.20
N PHE A 59 2.68 -1.83 12.30
CA PHE A 59 2.28 -3.20 12.58
C PHE A 59 3.46 -4.16 12.76
N ALA A 60 4.52 -4.00 11.96
CA ALA A 60 5.70 -4.84 12.03
C ALA A 60 6.47 -4.61 13.33
N GLU A 61 6.63 -3.37 13.76
CA GLU A 61 7.32 -3.01 14.99
C GLU A 61 6.60 -3.46 16.25
N HIS A 62 5.29 -3.24 16.30
CA HIS A 62 4.46 -3.65 17.43
C HIS A 62 4.03 -5.12 17.37
N HIS A 63 4.50 -5.88 16.35
CA HIS A 63 4.16 -7.29 16.16
C HIS A 63 2.65 -7.57 16.14
N THR A 64 1.87 -6.63 15.61
CA THR A 64 0.40 -6.72 15.57
C THR A 64 -0.15 -7.39 14.33
N MET A 65 0.72 -7.70 13.34
CA MET A 65 0.38 -8.50 12.16
C MET A 65 1.35 -9.67 11.96
N PRO A 66 0.93 -10.74 11.23
CA PRO A 66 1.83 -11.80 10.80
C PRO A 66 2.94 -11.27 9.88
N ARG A 67 4.14 -11.83 10.00
CA ARG A 67 5.24 -11.51 9.07
C ARG A 67 4.97 -12.15 7.72
N ILE A 68 4.75 -11.34 6.70
CA ILE A 68 4.59 -11.75 5.30
C ILE A 68 5.45 -10.88 4.39
N PRO A 69 5.85 -11.37 3.23
CA PRO A 69 6.44 -10.52 2.20
C PRO A 69 5.44 -9.48 1.71
N VAL A 70 5.88 -8.24 1.65
CA VAL A 70 5.15 -7.10 1.10
C VAL A 70 5.92 -6.57 -0.09
N PHE A 71 5.35 -6.64 -1.27
CA PHE A 71 5.96 -6.17 -2.51
C PHE A 71 5.36 -4.82 -2.93
N VAL A 72 6.20 -3.81 -3.11
CA VAL A 72 5.84 -2.56 -3.78
C VAL A 72 6.28 -2.67 -5.24
N ASP A 73 5.34 -3.05 -6.09
CA ASP A 73 5.59 -3.30 -7.51
C ASP A 73 5.18 -2.08 -8.37
N SER A 74 5.86 -0.97 -8.14
CA SER A 74 5.65 0.28 -8.84
C SER A 74 6.92 1.14 -8.84
N PRO A 75 7.67 1.24 -9.96
CA PRO A 75 8.87 2.08 -10.03
C PRO A 75 8.62 3.55 -9.63
N LEU A 76 7.42 4.08 -9.95
CA LEU A 76 7.07 5.44 -9.57
C LEU A 76 6.82 5.56 -8.06
N ALA A 77 6.15 4.58 -7.45
CA ALA A 77 5.92 4.57 -6.00
C ALA A 77 7.24 4.45 -5.22
N ILE A 78 8.18 3.64 -5.72
CA ILE A 78 9.53 3.49 -5.13
C ILE A 78 10.25 4.85 -5.14
N LYS A 79 10.30 5.52 -6.30
CA LYS A 79 10.91 6.86 -6.42
C LYS A 79 10.20 7.92 -5.56
N ALA A 80 8.87 7.88 -5.47
CA ALA A 80 8.11 8.75 -4.59
C ALA A 80 8.48 8.50 -3.12
N THR A 81 8.55 7.24 -2.69
CA THR A 81 8.94 6.87 -1.32
C THR A 81 10.35 7.37 -0.98
N ASP A 82 11.29 7.35 -1.95
CA ASP A 82 12.64 7.91 -1.75
C ASP A 82 12.63 9.44 -1.59
N VAL A 83 11.67 10.13 -2.21
CA VAL A 83 11.47 11.58 -1.96
C VAL A 83 10.93 11.79 -0.54
N TYR A 84 9.93 11.02 -0.12
CA TYR A 84 9.37 11.08 1.24
C TYR A 84 10.45 10.84 2.30
N ARG A 85 11.33 9.85 2.13
CA ARG A 85 12.44 9.56 3.05
C ARG A 85 13.41 10.73 3.25
N ARG A 86 13.48 11.65 2.30
CA ARG A 86 14.36 12.84 2.34
C ARG A 86 13.65 14.13 2.75
N ALA A 87 12.35 14.05 3.00
CA ALA A 87 11.48 15.18 3.28
C ALA A 87 10.94 15.14 4.73
N ASP A 88 11.73 14.62 5.65
CA ASP A 88 11.38 14.39 7.06
C ASP A 88 10.98 15.68 7.80
N GLU A 89 11.52 16.82 7.41
CA GLU A 89 11.17 18.13 7.95
C GLU A 89 9.68 18.51 7.76
N PHE A 90 9.00 17.90 6.77
CA PHE A 90 7.58 18.16 6.49
C PHE A 90 6.62 17.18 7.19
N PHE A 91 7.14 16.19 7.90
CA PHE A 91 6.30 15.26 8.63
C PHE A 91 5.73 15.87 9.92
N ASN A 92 4.66 15.25 10.40
CA ASN A 92 4.10 15.61 11.69
C ASN A 92 5.08 15.23 12.84
N LYS A 93 4.82 15.75 14.03
CA LYS A 93 5.71 15.54 15.21
C LYS A 93 5.86 14.07 15.59
N GLU A 94 4.84 13.26 15.38
CA GLU A 94 4.85 11.83 15.68
C GLU A 94 5.83 11.09 14.75
N ALA A 95 5.71 11.28 13.45
CA ALA A 95 6.62 10.69 12.48
C ALA A 95 8.07 11.20 12.64
N GLN A 96 8.25 12.50 12.90
CA GLN A 96 9.58 13.05 13.22
C GLN A 96 10.18 12.42 14.49
N HIS A 97 9.37 12.14 15.50
CA HIS A 97 9.83 11.46 16.70
C HIS A 97 10.33 10.04 16.38
N ILE A 98 9.57 9.26 15.60
CA ILE A 98 9.97 7.91 15.16
C ILE A 98 11.33 7.96 14.44
N ILE A 99 11.49 8.88 13.48
CA ILE A 99 12.77 9.06 12.76
C ILE A 99 13.90 9.42 13.71
N SER A 100 13.65 10.29 14.70
CA SER A 100 14.67 10.71 15.67
C SER A 100 15.16 9.58 16.58
N THR A 101 14.39 8.51 16.75
CA THR A 101 14.80 7.29 17.45
C THR A 101 15.66 6.34 16.61
N GLY A 102 15.90 6.68 15.33
CA GLY A 102 16.70 5.90 14.39
C GLY A 102 15.89 4.89 13.58
N ASP A 103 14.58 4.96 13.67
CA ASP A 103 13.67 4.12 12.89
C ASP A 103 13.36 4.72 11.52
N SER A 104 12.90 3.87 10.61
CA SER A 104 12.55 4.23 9.24
C SER A 104 11.06 3.99 8.98
N LEU A 105 10.30 5.06 8.73
CA LEU A 105 8.86 5.01 8.48
C LEU A 105 8.43 4.10 7.31
N PHE A 106 9.35 3.83 6.39
CA PHE A 106 9.07 3.11 5.14
C PHE A 106 10.04 1.93 4.90
N ASN A 107 10.47 1.28 5.99
CA ASN A 107 11.33 0.11 5.90
C ASN A 107 11.10 -0.83 7.08
N PHE A 108 10.65 -2.04 6.80
CA PHE A 108 10.39 -3.08 7.80
C PHE A 108 10.77 -4.46 7.25
N PRO A 109 11.01 -5.44 8.12
CA PRO A 109 11.35 -6.79 7.71
C PRO A 109 10.27 -7.42 6.83
N GLY A 110 10.64 -7.84 5.62
CA GLY A 110 9.71 -8.42 4.64
C GLY A 110 9.23 -7.44 3.56
N LEU A 111 9.60 -6.16 3.63
CA LEU A 111 9.33 -5.21 2.54
C LEU A 111 10.31 -5.41 1.38
N HIS A 112 9.77 -5.51 0.17
CA HIS A 112 10.50 -5.67 -1.08
C HIS A 112 10.05 -4.63 -2.10
N PHE A 113 11.02 -3.91 -2.70
CA PHE A 113 10.79 -3.00 -3.81
C PHE A 113 11.17 -3.71 -5.11
N THR A 114 10.27 -3.71 -6.10
CA THR A 114 10.49 -4.35 -7.41
C THR A 114 10.45 -3.29 -8.51
N GLU A 115 11.60 -3.04 -9.12
CA GLU A 115 11.76 -2.00 -10.14
C GLU A 115 11.64 -2.57 -11.55
N THR A 116 12.26 -3.72 -11.81
CA THR A 116 12.29 -4.34 -13.13
C THR A 116 11.04 -5.18 -13.42
N LYS A 117 10.86 -5.53 -14.69
CA LYS A 117 9.80 -6.44 -15.13
C LYS A 117 10.05 -7.86 -14.62
N GLU A 118 11.29 -8.27 -14.62
CA GLU A 118 11.75 -9.59 -14.18
C GLU A 118 11.46 -9.79 -12.69
N GLU A 119 11.76 -8.80 -11.86
CA GLU A 119 11.44 -8.81 -10.43
C GLU A 119 9.92 -8.84 -10.20
N SER A 120 9.15 -8.07 -10.98
CA SER A 120 7.69 -8.07 -10.93
C SER A 120 7.11 -9.47 -11.25
N MET A 121 7.65 -10.15 -12.25
CA MET A 121 7.22 -11.50 -12.61
C MET A 121 7.61 -12.54 -11.55
N ALA A 122 8.78 -12.40 -10.93
CA ALA A 122 9.25 -13.29 -9.87
C ALA A 122 8.33 -13.31 -8.63
N ILE A 123 7.52 -12.25 -8.40
CA ILE A 123 6.51 -12.24 -7.33
C ILE A 123 5.52 -13.41 -7.48
N TRP A 124 5.20 -13.82 -8.71
CA TRP A 124 4.26 -14.90 -8.97
C TRP A 124 4.78 -16.28 -8.56
N GLU A 125 6.10 -16.44 -8.53
CA GLU A 125 6.77 -17.68 -8.11
C GLU A 125 6.88 -17.82 -6.60
N HIS A 126 6.72 -16.69 -5.88
CA HIS A 126 6.77 -16.68 -4.43
C HIS A 126 5.59 -17.47 -3.83
N GLN A 127 5.88 -18.52 -3.07
CA GLN A 127 4.87 -19.36 -2.44
C GLN A 127 4.38 -18.77 -1.11
N GLY A 128 3.14 -19.13 -0.72
CA GLY A 128 2.54 -18.70 0.53
C GLY A 128 1.93 -17.30 0.51
N PRO A 129 1.43 -16.86 1.68
CA PRO A 129 0.76 -15.58 1.80
C PRO A 129 1.72 -14.42 1.55
N LYS A 130 1.22 -13.40 0.87
CA LYS A 130 1.96 -12.18 0.53
C LYS A 130 1.03 -11.02 0.25
N MET A 131 1.56 -9.82 0.32
CA MET A 131 0.87 -8.59 -0.08
C MET A 131 1.58 -7.97 -1.29
N ILE A 132 0.81 -7.51 -2.28
CA ILE A 132 1.34 -6.86 -3.50
C ILE A 132 0.64 -5.52 -3.65
N MET A 133 1.39 -4.45 -3.53
CA MET A 133 0.93 -3.08 -3.82
C MET A 133 1.46 -2.65 -5.18
N ALA A 134 0.57 -2.27 -6.10
CA ALA A 134 0.97 -1.86 -7.45
C ALA A 134 0.06 -0.76 -8.00
N GLY A 135 0.59 0.08 -8.87
CA GLY A 135 -0.16 1.08 -9.64
C GLY A 135 -0.83 0.47 -10.89
N SER A 136 -1.91 1.05 -11.34
CA SER A 136 -2.60 2.27 -10.92
C SER A 136 -3.58 2.01 -9.76
N GLY A 137 -3.85 3.06 -8.98
CA GLY A 137 -4.76 2.97 -7.82
C GLY A 137 -6.23 2.69 -8.17
N MET A 138 -6.67 2.95 -9.40
CA MET A 138 -8.02 2.62 -9.90
C MET A 138 -8.04 1.35 -10.77
N ALA A 139 -6.97 0.56 -10.76
CA ALA A 139 -6.85 -0.71 -11.49
C ALA A 139 -7.10 -0.63 -13.02
N THR A 140 -7.03 0.55 -13.61
CA THR A 140 -7.31 0.80 -15.03
C THR A 140 -6.10 0.57 -15.95
N GLY A 141 -4.90 0.40 -15.38
CA GLY A 141 -3.64 0.22 -16.11
C GLY A 141 -2.50 -0.13 -15.17
N GLY A 142 -1.28 -0.22 -15.72
CA GLY A 142 -0.07 -0.50 -14.94
C GLY A 142 0.09 -1.96 -14.50
N ARG A 143 1.06 -2.20 -13.62
CA ARG A 143 1.43 -3.55 -13.17
C ARG A 143 0.32 -4.24 -12.40
N ILE A 144 -0.53 -3.49 -11.70
CA ILE A 144 -1.67 -4.03 -10.95
C ILE A 144 -2.60 -4.88 -11.82
N VAL A 145 -2.82 -4.50 -13.09
CA VAL A 145 -3.69 -5.24 -14.00
C VAL A 145 -3.13 -6.65 -14.27
N HIS A 146 -1.81 -6.80 -14.35
CA HIS A 146 -1.18 -8.11 -14.52
C HIS A 146 -1.33 -8.97 -13.26
N HIS A 147 -1.16 -8.38 -12.08
CA HIS A 147 -1.39 -9.09 -10.82
C HIS A 147 -2.86 -9.49 -10.65
N LEU A 148 -3.80 -8.61 -10.95
CA LEU A 148 -5.22 -8.92 -10.90
C LEU A 148 -5.58 -10.06 -11.85
N LYS A 149 -5.11 -10.04 -13.10
CA LYS A 149 -5.32 -11.15 -14.06
C LYS A 149 -4.75 -12.48 -13.56
N HIS A 150 -3.61 -12.45 -12.87
CA HIS A 150 -2.96 -13.65 -12.37
C HIS A 150 -3.63 -14.23 -11.10
N TYR A 151 -4.09 -13.34 -10.21
CA TYR A 151 -4.56 -13.75 -8.88
C TYR A 151 -6.08 -13.82 -8.74
N LEU A 152 -6.89 -13.01 -9.43
CA LEU A 152 -8.36 -13.06 -9.33
C LEU A 152 -8.98 -14.43 -9.58
N PRO A 153 -8.44 -15.31 -10.46
CA PRO A 153 -8.97 -16.65 -10.62
C PRO A 153 -8.73 -17.60 -9.44
N LYS A 154 -7.90 -17.21 -8.45
CA LYS A 154 -7.54 -18.02 -7.30
C LYS A 154 -8.46 -17.70 -6.12
N GLU A 155 -9.08 -18.72 -5.52
CA GLU A 155 -10.08 -18.57 -4.46
C GLU A 155 -9.56 -17.86 -3.21
N ASN A 156 -8.24 -17.99 -2.92
CA ASN A 156 -7.59 -17.37 -1.78
C ASN A 156 -6.99 -15.98 -2.07
N THR A 157 -7.52 -15.29 -3.08
CA THR A 157 -7.10 -13.91 -3.38
C THR A 157 -8.04 -12.91 -2.74
N THR A 158 -7.48 -11.96 -2.01
CA THR A 158 -8.18 -10.78 -1.49
C THR A 158 -7.73 -9.55 -2.25
N VAL A 159 -8.66 -8.73 -2.73
CA VAL A 159 -8.36 -7.41 -3.32
C VAL A 159 -8.77 -6.33 -2.32
N LEU A 160 -7.82 -5.50 -1.89
CA LEU A 160 -8.07 -4.36 -1.02
C LEU A 160 -8.05 -3.06 -1.83
N LEU A 161 -9.21 -2.46 -2.00
CA LEU A 161 -9.34 -1.15 -2.65
C LEU A 161 -9.09 -0.05 -1.61
N ALA A 162 -7.83 0.35 -1.48
CA ALA A 162 -7.39 1.32 -0.48
C ALA A 162 -7.58 2.79 -0.90
N GLY A 163 -8.11 3.05 -2.08
CA GLY A 163 -8.34 4.39 -2.62
C GLY A 163 -9.67 4.49 -3.36
N TYR A 164 -10.00 5.72 -3.76
CA TYR A 164 -11.19 5.99 -4.57
C TYR A 164 -11.18 5.16 -5.85
N GLN A 165 -12.34 4.63 -6.19
CA GLN A 165 -12.59 3.94 -7.46
C GLN A 165 -13.64 4.72 -8.24
N ALA A 166 -13.32 5.13 -9.46
CA ALA A 166 -14.28 5.77 -10.35
C ALA A 166 -15.33 4.76 -10.82
N VAL A 167 -16.55 5.25 -11.05
CA VAL A 167 -17.60 4.48 -11.67
C VAL A 167 -17.31 4.31 -13.17
N GLY A 168 -17.36 3.09 -13.70
CA GLY A 168 -17.14 2.81 -15.11
C GLY A 168 -16.52 1.47 -15.40
#